data_1f3b668d95254794324dd02b09ee1dff
#
_entry.id   1f3b668d95254794324dd02b09ee1dff
#
_cell.length_a   1.000
_cell.length_b   1.000
_cell.length_c   1.000
_cell.angle_alpha   90.00
_cell.angle_beta   90.00
_cell.angle_gamma   90.00
#
_symmetry.space_group_name_H-M   'P 1'
#
loop_
_entity.id
_entity.type
_entity.pdbx_description
1 polymer ?
#
loop_
_entity_poly.entity_id
_entity_poly.type
_entity_poly.pdbx_seq_one_letter_code
_entity_poly.pdbx_strand_id
1 'polypeptide(L)'
;MNGAARTWGVVLAAGEGTRLASLTRDLAGNAVPKQFCSLNGGSSLLQDAIQRARQVVTPERTCAIVAKQHARHWRKALCSLPEENIIVQPQNRGTAHGVLLCVLSILERDPFARIIFLPADHFVLDESALQRSLRELATSLAHNPDGITLIGIAPDEPDPELGYIVPGRTLSDGSRTVARFVEKPAAPVADELVEKKALWNSFIFGATGPALLALLRLQLGTAVDEMATALAREVREADPAALAELYERLPSVDFSRSVVQQFPSRLRVITAPACGWTDLGTPRRVAETVRRLIEQAPTPTPARCRLRPWTSHGLINLAAQHARLSLAG
;
A
#
# COMPACT_ATOMS: atom_id res chain seq x y z
N MET A 1 -12.69 -19.13 19.06
CA MET A 1 -11.24 -18.78 19.10
C MET A 1 -11.03 -17.54 18.26
N ASN A 2 -10.46 -16.47 18.84
CA ASN A 2 -10.44 -15.12 18.27
C ASN A 2 -9.74 -15.06 16.91
N GLY A 3 -10.48 -14.76 15.85
CA GLY A 3 -9.95 -14.55 14.49
C GLY A 3 -8.88 -13.45 14.38
N ALA A 4 -8.88 -12.49 15.27
CA ALA A 4 -7.86 -11.44 15.39
C ALA A 4 -6.47 -12.01 15.72
N ALA A 5 -6.39 -13.15 16.44
CA ALA A 5 -5.13 -13.73 16.88
C ALA A 5 -4.23 -14.28 15.77
N ARG A 6 -4.70 -14.35 14.51
CA ARG A 6 -3.93 -14.85 13.34
C ARG A 6 -3.92 -13.86 12.17
N THR A 7 -4.26 -12.60 12.41
CA THR A 7 -4.23 -11.58 11.36
C THR A 7 -2.90 -10.84 11.39
N TRP A 8 -2.24 -10.75 10.25
CA TRP A 8 -1.00 -10.03 10.00
C TRP A 8 -1.27 -8.81 9.13
N GLY A 9 -0.61 -7.71 9.41
CA GLY A 9 -0.63 -6.50 8.59
C GLY A 9 0.71 -6.34 7.88
N VAL A 10 0.70 -6.17 6.58
CA VAL A 10 1.90 -5.96 5.76
C VAL A 10 1.83 -4.61 5.07
N VAL A 11 2.81 -3.75 5.33
CA VAL A 11 2.94 -2.46 4.66
C VAL A 11 3.91 -2.59 3.50
N LEU A 12 3.41 -2.31 2.28
CA LEU A 12 4.16 -2.44 1.03
C LEU A 12 4.94 -1.14 0.76
N ALA A 13 6.25 -1.14 1.06
CA ALA A 13 7.14 0.02 0.99
C ALA A 13 8.36 -0.17 0.08
N ALA A 14 8.33 -1.18 -0.81
CA ALA A 14 9.45 -1.49 -1.70
C ALA A 14 9.39 -0.76 -3.07
N GLY A 15 8.40 0.12 -3.28
CA GLY A 15 8.24 0.91 -4.51
C GLY A 15 9.36 1.94 -4.71
N GLU A 16 9.69 2.21 -5.99
CA GLU A 16 10.74 3.18 -6.37
C GLU A 16 10.29 4.64 -6.22
N GLY A 17 8.99 4.93 -6.32
CA GLY A 17 8.44 6.29 -6.18
C GLY A 17 8.87 7.27 -7.29
N THR A 18 9.29 6.78 -8.45
CA THR A 18 9.93 7.58 -9.51
C THR A 18 9.06 8.68 -10.10
N ARG A 19 7.74 8.49 -10.17
CA ARG A 19 6.79 9.47 -10.74
C ARG A 19 6.84 10.85 -10.05
N LEU A 20 7.16 10.88 -8.77
CA LEU A 20 7.26 12.11 -7.99
C LEU A 20 8.70 12.51 -7.63
N ALA A 21 9.71 11.88 -8.22
CA ALA A 21 11.12 12.13 -7.88
C ALA A 21 11.56 13.61 -8.04
N SER A 22 10.90 14.38 -8.92
CA SER A 22 11.12 15.83 -9.05
C SER A 22 10.64 16.63 -7.84
N LEU A 23 9.64 16.13 -7.11
CA LEU A 23 9.01 16.77 -5.95
C LEU A 23 9.59 16.29 -4.62
N THR A 24 10.08 15.04 -4.60
CA THR A 24 10.53 14.36 -3.39
C THR A 24 12.06 14.36 -3.32
N ARG A 25 12.63 15.49 -2.86
CA ARG A 25 14.09 15.67 -2.72
C ARG A 25 14.45 16.02 -1.28
N ASP A 26 15.60 15.53 -0.81
CA ASP A 26 16.19 15.94 0.44
C ASP A 26 16.91 17.32 0.29
N LEU A 27 17.43 17.84 1.39
CA LEU A 27 18.15 19.13 1.40
C LEU A 27 19.43 19.14 0.53
N ALA A 28 19.98 17.96 0.23
CA ALA A 28 21.13 17.80 -0.66
C ALA A 28 20.71 17.59 -2.13
N GLY A 29 19.40 17.62 -2.42
CA GLY A 29 18.85 17.46 -3.78
C GLY A 29 18.69 16.01 -4.23
N ASN A 30 18.96 15.01 -3.37
CA ASN A 30 18.78 13.60 -3.72
C ASN A 30 17.32 13.22 -3.71
N ALA A 31 16.90 12.38 -4.65
CA ALA A 31 15.55 11.84 -4.67
C ALA A 31 15.27 10.98 -3.42
N VAL A 32 14.12 11.21 -2.80
CA VAL A 32 13.61 10.44 -1.67
C VAL A 32 12.37 9.69 -2.16
N PRO A 33 12.28 8.35 -2.04
CA PRO A 33 11.06 7.65 -2.42
C PRO A 33 9.85 8.16 -1.62
N LYS A 34 8.71 8.31 -2.30
CA LYS A 34 7.48 8.97 -1.80
C LYS A 34 7.07 8.48 -0.41
N GLN A 35 7.14 7.18 -0.15
CA GLN A 35 6.74 6.57 1.12
C GLN A 35 7.54 7.06 2.34
N PHE A 36 8.72 7.64 2.13
CA PHE A 36 9.55 8.20 3.21
C PHE A 36 9.36 9.70 3.40
N CYS A 37 8.49 10.32 2.62
CA CYS A 37 8.18 11.74 2.71
C CYS A 37 7.01 11.99 3.66
N SER A 38 6.98 13.19 4.25
CA SER A 38 5.86 13.72 5.04
C SER A 38 5.15 14.83 4.28
N LEU A 39 3.81 14.89 4.35
CA LEU A 39 3.01 15.95 3.73
C LEU A 39 2.89 17.20 4.61
N ASN A 40 3.02 17.05 5.92
CA ASN A 40 2.77 18.11 6.91
C ASN A 40 3.96 18.35 7.86
N GLY A 41 5.12 17.74 7.59
CA GLY A 41 6.30 17.83 8.46
C GLY A 41 6.26 16.93 9.70
N GLY A 42 5.21 16.08 9.83
CA GLY A 42 5.08 15.06 10.86
C GLY A 42 5.64 13.71 10.44
N SER A 43 4.87 12.64 10.66
CA SER A 43 5.19 11.28 10.25
C SER A 43 5.33 11.16 8.72
N SER A 44 6.13 10.21 8.26
CA SER A 44 6.18 9.85 6.85
C SER A 44 4.96 9.00 6.45
N LEU A 45 4.63 8.95 5.16
CA LEU A 45 3.55 8.09 4.66
C LEU A 45 3.72 6.63 5.09
N LEU A 46 4.95 6.12 5.13
CA LEU A 46 5.26 4.79 5.65
C LEU A 46 4.88 4.65 7.13
N GLN A 47 5.21 5.63 7.95
CA GLN A 47 4.87 5.60 9.38
C GLN A 47 3.35 5.68 9.60
N ASP A 48 2.65 6.47 8.79
CA ASP A 48 1.19 6.54 8.83
C ASP A 48 0.58 5.20 8.41
N ALA A 49 1.11 4.54 7.37
CA ALA A 49 0.66 3.21 6.95
C ALA A 49 0.92 2.13 8.03
N ILE A 50 2.05 2.18 8.74
CA ILE A 50 2.32 1.30 9.89
C ILE A 50 1.31 1.54 11.01
N GLN A 51 1.01 2.80 11.36
CA GLN A 51 0.00 3.10 12.36
C GLN A 51 -1.39 2.62 11.93
N ARG A 52 -1.72 2.77 10.65
CA ARG A 52 -2.97 2.27 10.04
C ARG A 52 -3.07 0.75 10.17
N ALA A 53 -2.01 0.00 9.88
CA ALA A 53 -1.97 -1.46 10.07
C ALA A 53 -2.19 -1.84 11.55
N ARG A 54 -1.55 -1.13 12.48
CA ARG A 54 -1.66 -1.35 13.93
C ARG A 54 -3.05 -1.07 14.52
N GLN A 55 -3.97 -0.48 13.75
CA GLN A 55 -5.36 -0.35 14.17
C GLN A 55 -6.15 -1.69 14.11
N VAL A 56 -5.64 -2.67 13.38
CA VAL A 56 -6.32 -3.97 13.17
C VAL A 56 -5.46 -5.18 13.52
N VAL A 57 -4.14 -5.00 13.70
CA VAL A 57 -3.22 -6.06 14.12
C VAL A 57 -2.30 -5.56 15.23
N THR A 58 -1.70 -6.49 15.98
CA THR A 58 -0.75 -6.13 17.03
C THR A 58 0.62 -5.72 16.45
N PRO A 59 1.48 -5.00 17.20
CA PRO A 59 2.82 -4.64 16.74
C PRO A 59 3.66 -5.85 16.30
N GLU A 60 3.55 -6.98 17.00
CA GLU A 60 4.28 -8.22 16.72
C GLU A 60 3.84 -8.89 15.40
N ARG A 61 2.65 -8.52 14.89
CA ARG A 61 2.09 -8.99 13.61
C ARG A 61 2.03 -7.91 12.56
N THR A 62 2.71 -6.80 12.77
CA THR A 62 2.89 -5.74 11.78
C THR A 62 4.22 -5.93 11.08
N CYS A 63 4.20 -6.18 9.77
CA CYS A 63 5.37 -6.32 8.92
C CYS A 63 5.47 -5.15 7.93
N ALA A 64 6.66 -4.91 7.42
CA ALA A 64 6.88 -4.02 6.29
C ALA A 64 7.83 -4.69 5.29
N ILE A 65 7.48 -4.64 3.99
CA ILE A 65 8.43 -4.99 2.93
C ILE A 65 9.06 -3.72 2.38
N VAL A 66 10.39 -3.73 2.32
CA VAL A 66 11.22 -2.59 1.90
C VAL A 66 12.24 -3.02 0.85
N ALA A 67 12.70 -2.09 0.03
CA ALA A 67 13.75 -2.33 -0.93
C ALA A 67 15.14 -2.14 -0.29
N LYS A 68 16.08 -3.05 -0.58
CA LYS A 68 17.46 -3.01 -0.04
C LYS A 68 18.16 -1.69 -0.31
N GLN A 69 18.00 -1.13 -1.52
CA GLN A 69 18.61 0.15 -1.91
C GLN A 69 18.09 1.36 -1.14
N HIS A 70 16.95 1.26 -0.47
CA HIS A 70 16.36 2.34 0.34
C HIS A 70 16.73 2.25 1.83
N ALA A 71 17.72 1.44 2.20
CA ALA A 71 18.10 1.16 3.60
C ALA A 71 18.36 2.42 4.44
N ARG A 72 18.96 3.46 3.86
CA ARG A 72 19.21 4.75 4.53
C ARG A 72 17.94 5.44 5.04
N HIS A 73 16.77 5.16 4.41
CA HIS A 73 15.49 5.77 4.74
C HIS A 73 14.69 4.90 5.71
N TRP A 74 14.53 3.60 5.39
CA TRP A 74 13.63 2.75 6.16
C TRP A 74 14.19 2.30 7.51
N ARG A 75 15.51 2.18 7.69
CA ARG A 75 16.10 1.77 8.98
C ARG A 75 15.65 2.67 10.14
N LYS A 76 15.63 3.99 9.92
CA LYS A 76 15.14 4.95 10.92
C LYS A 76 13.61 4.92 11.04
N ALA A 77 12.90 4.84 9.92
CA ALA A 77 11.45 4.90 9.90
C ALA A 77 10.80 3.67 10.56
N LEU A 78 11.46 2.51 10.52
CA LEU A 78 10.95 1.22 11.01
C LEU A 78 11.61 0.74 12.32
N CYS A 79 12.34 1.59 13.03
CA CYS A 79 13.02 1.22 14.27
C CYS A 79 12.09 0.73 15.39
N SER A 80 10.78 0.93 15.25
CA SER A 80 9.75 0.44 16.17
C SER A 80 9.17 -0.92 15.80
N LEU A 81 9.58 -1.51 14.66
CA LEU A 81 9.20 -2.86 14.27
C LEU A 81 10.27 -3.86 14.74
N PRO A 82 9.86 -5.09 15.13
CA PRO A 82 10.79 -6.21 15.28
C PRO A 82 11.59 -6.43 13.99
N GLU A 83 12.85 -6.79 14.10
CA GLU A 83 13.73 -6.98 12.93
C GLU A 83 13.19 -8.07 11.99
N GLU A 84 12.67 -9.16 12.54
CA GLU A 84 12.05 -10.26 11.80
C GLU A 84 10.75 -9.87 11.06
N ASN A 85 10.21 -8.69 11.34
CA ASN A 85 9.04 -8.13 10.67
C ASN A 85 9.42 -7.14 9.55
N ILE A 86 10.72 -6.90 9.33
CA ILE A 86 11.23 -6.08 8.23
C ILE A 86 11.70 -7.02 7.11
N ILE A 87 10.85 -7.19 6.10
CA ILE A 87 11.13 -8.05 4.95
C ILE A 87 11.89 -7.23 3.91
N VAL A 88 13.14 -7.60 3.63
CA VAL A 88 13.99 -6.85 2.71
C VAL A 88 13.98 -7.49 1.33
N GLN A 89 13.39 -6.79 0.36
CA GLN A 89 13.39 -7.22 -1.04
C GLN A 89 14.72 -6.81 -1.69
N PRO A 90 15.48 -7.75 -2.31
CA PRO A 90 16.79 -7.45 -2.90
C PRO A 90 16.72 -6.42 -4.03
N GLN A 91 15.75 -6.60 -4.95
CA GLN A 91 15.51 -5.75 -6.12
C GLN A 91 14.00 -5.61 -6.36
N ASN A 92 13.58 -4.57 -7.08
CA ASN A 92 12.21 -4.45 -7.53
C ASN A 92 11.97 -5.35 -8.75
N ARG A 93 11.11 -6.36 -8.60
CA ARG A 93 10.63 -7.25 -9.66
C ARG A 93 9.11 -7.25 -9.76
N GLY A 94 8.52 -6.07 -9.51
CA GLY A 94 7.08 -5.88 -9.52
C GLY A 94 6.40 -6.29 -8.21
N THR A 95 5.15 -5.88 -8.08
CA THR A 95 4.38 -6.04 -6.84
C THR A 95 4.03 -7.50 -6.52
N ALA A 96 3.91 -8.38 -7.54
CA ALA A 96 3.57 -9.77 -7.31
C ALA A 96 4.65 -10.54 -6.54
N HIS A 97 5.93 -10.34 -6.87
CA HIS A 97 7.03 -10.98 -6.17
C HIS A 97 7.23 -10.42 -4.75
N GLY A 98 6.95 -9.12 -4.55
CA GLY A 98 6.96 -8.54 -3.21
C GLY A 98 5.87 -9.12 -2.31
N VAL A 99 4.64 -9.29 -2.84
CA VAL A 99 3.54 -9.95 -2.13
C VAL A 99 3.88 -11.41 -1.84
N LEU A 100 4.43 -12.15 -2.83
CA LEU A 100 4.85 -13.55 -2.65
C LEU A 100 5.88 -13.68 -1.53
N LEU A 101 6.92 -12.84 -1.52
CA LEU A 101 7.95 -12.85 -0.49
C LEU A 101 7.35 -12.66 0.91
N CYS A 102 6.42 -11.70 1.06
CA CYS A 102 5.72 -11.49 2.33
C CYS A 102 4.87 -12.69 2.75
N VAL A 103 4.13 -13.28 1.80
CA VAL A 103 3.28 -14.45 2.08
C VAL A 103 4.12 -15.63 2.56
N LEU A 104 5.22 -15.94 1.88
CA LEU A 104 6.10 -17.05 2.26
C LEU A 104 6.75 -16.81 3.62
N SER A 105 7.28 -15.60 3.87
CA SER A 105 7.91 -15.23 5.15
C SER A 105 6.95 -15.32 6.34
N ILE A 106 5.67 -14.97 6.12
CA ILE A 106 4.65 -15.04 7.18
C ILE A 106 4.18 -16.48 7.38
N LEU A 107 3.97 -17.26 6.30
CA LEU A 107 3.50 -18.63 6.38
C LEU A 107 4.50 -19.59 7.03
N GLU A 108 5.81 -19.29 6.95
CA GLU A 108 6.83 -20.02 7.73
C GLU A 108 6.61 -19.87 9.24
N ARG A 109 6.07 -18.73 9.69
CA ARG A 109 5.83 -18.42 11.11
C ARG A 109 4.41 -18.74 11.57
N ASP A 110 3.42 -18.60 10.69
CA ASP A 110 1.99 -18.86 10.95
C ASP A 110 1.33 -19.46 9.69
N PRO A 111 1.32 -20.80 9.56
CA PRO A 111 0.78 -21.48 8.36
C PRO A 111 -0.70 -21.20 8.07
N PHE A 112 -1.43 -20.65 9.04
CA PHE A 112 -2.84 -20.29 8.91
C PHE A 112 -3.08 -18.79 8.96
N ALA A 113 -2.04 -17.98 8.69
CA ALA A 113 -2.12 -16.54 8.72
C ALA A 113 -3.23 -16.01 7.82
N ARG A 114 -3.91 -14.97 8.29
CA ARG A 114 -4.70 -14.04 7.48
C ARG A 114 -3.87 -12.80 7.31
N ILE A 115 -3.74 -12.31 6.09
CA ILE A 115 -2.81 -11.22 5.80
C ILE A 115 -3.58 -10.07 5.19
N ILE A 116 -3.39 -8.87 5.74
CA ILE A 116 -3.91 -7.62 5.20
C ILE A 116 -2.72 -6.81 4.67
N PHE A 117 -2.79 -6.41 3.41
CA PHE A 117 -1.79 -5.60 2.75
C PHE A 117 -2.25 -4.16 2.64
N LEU A 118 -1.33 -3.23 2.91
CA LEU A 118 -1.56 -1.79 2.83
C LEU A 118 -0.39 -1.14 2.06
N PRO A 119 -0.66 -0.24 1.11
CA PRO A 119 0.41 0.54 0.47
C PRO A 119 1.00 1.55 1.46
N ALA A 120 2.31 1.76 1.38
CA ALA A 120 3.05 2.67 2.25
C ALA A 120 3.03 4.13 1.79
N ASP A 121 2.50 4.41 0.60
CA ASP A 121 2.66 5.66 -0.13
C ASP A 121 1.35 6.38 -0.46
N HIS A 122 0.25 5.93 0.15
CA HIS A 122 -1.07 6.52 0.03
C HIS A 122 -1.39 7.41 1.24
N PHE A 123 -2.15 8.46 0.98
CA PHE A 123 -2.64 9.37 2.01
C PHE A 123 -4.14 9.14 2.26
N VAL A 124 -4.54 9.36 3.51
CA VAL A 124 -5.94 9.31 3.97
C VAL A 124 -6.17 10.51 4.88
N LEU A 125 -7.25 11.24 4.64
CA LEU A 125 -7.59 12.42 5.43
C LEU A 125 -8.35 12.06 6.72
N ASP A 126 -9.34 11.17 6.61
CA ASP A 126 -10.10 10.62 7.75
C ASP A 126 -9.70 9.15 7.99
N GLU A 127 -8.67 8.98 8.82
CA GLU A 127 -8.17 7.65 9.22
C GLU A 127 -9.25 6.83 9.95
N SER A 128 -10.16 7.48 10.68
CA SER A 128 -11.21 6.79 11.43
C SER A 128 -12.24 6.14 10.50
N ALA A 129 -12.54 6.80 9.37
CA ALA A 129 -13.41 6.26 8.34
C ALA A 129 -12.78 5.04 7.67
N LEU A 130 -11.50 5.10 7.28
CA LEU A 130 -10.80 3.95 6.70
C LEU A 130 -10.63 2.81 7.70
N GLN A 131 -10.39 3.12 8.98
CA GLN A 131 -10.25 2.10 10.04
C GLN A 131 -11.50 1.20 10.17
N ARG A 132 -12.70 1.75 9.96
CA ARG A 132 -13.92 0.93 9.93
C ARG A 132 -13.85 -0.13 8.85
N SER A 133 -13.49 0.27 7.64
CA SER A 133 -13.33 -0.67 6.51
C SER A 133 -12.21 -1.70 6.73
N LEU A 134 -11.11 -1.32 7.39
CA LEU A 134 -10.05 -2.26 7.75
C LEU A 134 -10.53 -3.31 8.77
N ARG A 135 -11.36 -2.94 9.74
CA ARG A 135 -11.97 -3.90 10.67
C ARG A 135 -12.97 -4.82 9.99
N GLU A 136 -13.78 -4.30 9.07
CA GLU A 136 -14.68 -5.08 8.25
C GLU A 136 -13.89 -6.06 7.37
N LEU A 137 -12.79 -5.61 6.76
CA LEU A 137 -11.88 -6.45 6.00
C LEU A 137 -11.34 -7.59 6.85
N ALA A 138 -10.77 -7.29 8.03
CA ALA A 138 -10.23 -8.31 8.94
C ALA A 138 -11.29 -9.36 9.33
N THR A 139 -12.53 -8.93 9.55
CA THR A 139 -13.65 -9.82 9.86
C THR A 139 -14.05 -10.65 8.64
N SER A 140 -14.11 -10.06 7.46
CA SER A 140 -14.55 -10.71 6.22
C SER A 140 -13.63 -11.86 5.79
N LEU A 141 -12.35 -11.86 6.19
CA LEU A 141 -11.40 -12.92 5.85
C LEU A 141 -11.81 -14.30 6.40
N ALA A 142 -12.62 -14.32 7.45
CA ALA A 142 -13.21 -15.57 7.96
C ALA A 142 -14.29 -16.15 7.03
N HIS A 143 -14.96 -15.28 6.25
CA HIS A 143 -16.06 -15.63 5.37
C HIS A 143 -15.64 -15.73 3.89
N ASN A 144 -14.35 -15.49 3.60
CA ASN A 144 -13.78 -15.61 2.26
C ASN A 144 -12.45 -16.37 2.30
N PRO A 145 -12.43 -17.65 2.76
CA PRO A 145 -11.19 -18.38 3.00
C PRO A 145 -10.36 -18.62 1.74
N ASP A 146 -11.00 -18.67 0.56
CA ASP A 146 -10.39 -19.06 -0.72
C ASP A 146 -10.20 -17.89 -1.69
N GLY A 147 -10.46 -16.65 -1.24
CA GLY A 147 -10.41 -15.49 -2.11
C GLY A 147 -9.70 -14.29 -1.50
N ILE A 148 -9.68 -13.20 -2.27
CA ILE A 148 -9.14 -11.90 -1.87
C ILE A 148 -10.30 -10.94 -1.63
N THR A 149 -10.29 -10.24 -0.51
CA THR A 149 -11.21 -9.13 -0.25
C THR A 149 -10.46 -7.80 -0.42
N LEU A 150 -10.98 -6.93 -1.27
CA LEU A 150 -10.42 -5.63 -1.61
C LEU A 150 -11.16 -4.52 -0.86
N ILE A 151 -10.47 -3.39 -0.59
CA ILE A 151 -11.13 -2.13 -0.23
C ILE A 151 -11.21 -1.25 -1.47
N GLY A 152 -12.44 -0.92 -1.88
CA GLY A 152 -12.73 -0.02 -2.98
C GLY A 152 -13.09 1.37 -2.51
N ILE A 153 -12.62 2.38 -3.21
CA ILE A 153 -12.87 3.82 -2.96
C ILE A 153 -13.78 4.35 -4.04
N ALA A 154 -14.81 5.13 -3.68
CA ALA A 154 -15.63 5.81 -4.67
C ALA A 154 -14.79 6.86 -5.42
N PRO A 155 -14.73 6.82 -6.77
CA PRO A 155 -14.02 7.80 -7.56
C PRO A 155 -14.61 9.20 -7.40
N ASP A 156 -13.77 10.22 -7.34
CA ASP A 156 -14.16 11.63 -7.48
C ASP A 156 -13.97 12.14 -8.92
N GLU A 157 -13.14 11.47 -9.72
CA GLU A 157 -12.91 11.75 -11.15
C GLU A 157 -12.44 10.47 -11.88
N PRO A 158 -12.52 10.39 -13.21
CA PRO A 158 -11.86 9.32 -13.96
C PRO A 158 -10.34 9.45 -13.89
N ASP A 159 -9.62 8.36 -13.61
CA ASP A 159 -8.16 8.32 -13.61
C ASP A 159 -7.64 7.02 -14.25
N PRO A 160 -7.02 7.07 -15.44
CA PRO A 160 -6.49 5.90 -16.13
C PRO A 160 -5.26 5.28 -15.46
N GLU A 161 -4.65 5.95 -14.47
CA GLU A 161 -3.50 5.42 -13.73
C GLU A 161 -3.90 4.51 -12.56
N LEU A 162 -5.20 4.41 -12.25
CA LEU A 162 -5.73 3.58 -11.17
C LEU A 162 -6.41 2.30 -11.70
N GLY A 163 -6.48 1.29 -10.85
CA GLY A 163 -7.30 0.10 -11.07
C GLY A 163 -8.75 0.34 -10.69
N TYR A 164 -9.68 -0.32 -11.38
CA TYR A 164 -11.12 -0.20 -11.15
C TYR A 164 -11.74 -1.55 -10.79
N ILE A 165 -12.66 -1.50 -9.83
CA ILE A 165 -13.43 -2.64 -9.34
C ILE A 165 -14.88 -2.38 -9.70
N VAL A 166 -15.49 -3.22 -10.54
CA VAL A 166 -16.94 -3.20 -10.82
C VAL A 166 -17.63 -4.12 -9.81
N PRO A 167 -18.36 -3.57 -8.82
CA PRO A 167 -19.00 -4.38 -7.81
C PRO A 167 -20.17 -5.16 -8.38
N GLY A 168 -20.31 -6.42 -7.95
CA GLY A 168 -21.45 -7.27 -8.28
C GLY A 168 -22.53 -7.29 -7.19
N ARG A 169 -23.11 -8.46 -6.91
CA ARG A 169 -24.17 -8.64 -5.91
C ARG A 169 -23.63 -8.46 -4.48
N THR A 170 -24.47 -7.93 -3.60
CA THR A 170 -24.20 -7.85 -2.16
C THR A 170 -24.31 -9.23 -1.52
N LEU A 171 -23.41 -9.54 -0.60
CA LEU A 171 -23.38 -10.76 0.19
C LEU A 171 -23.95 -10.52 1.59
N SER A 172 -24.18 -11.60 2.35
CA SER A 172 -24.78 -11.54 3.68
C SER A 172 -23.93 -10.82 4.72
N ASP A 173 -22.61 -10.74 4.49
CA ASP A 173 -21.65 -10.04 5.35
C ASP A 173 -21.46 -8.56 4.98
N GLY A 174 -22.27 -8.03 4.05
CA GLY A 174 -22.22 -6.65 3.56
C GLY A 174 -21.18 -6.41 2.47
N SER A 175 -20.23 -7.32 2.25
CA SER A 175 -19.30 -7.24 1.13
C SER A 175 -20.02 -7.50 -0.19
N ARG A 176 -19.38 -7.20 -1.33
CA ARG A 176 -19.92 -7.44 -2.66
C ARG A 176 -18.98 -8.35 -3.46
N THR A 177 -19.54 -9.20 -4.32
CA THR A 177 -18.75 -9.87 -5.34
C THR A 177 -18.14 -8.86 -6.30
N VAL A 178 -17.09 -9.24 -7.02
CA VAL A 178 -16.52 -8.43 -8.08
C VAL A 178 -16.94 -8.99 -9.43
N ALA A 179 -17.67 -8.18 -10.21
CA ALA A 179 -18.09 -8.55 -11.55
C ALA A 179 -16.95 -8.43 -12.56
N ARG A 180 -16.11 -7.40 -12.39
CA ARG A 180 -14.94 -7.14 -13.23
C ARG A 180 -13.90 -6.33 -12.46
N PHE A 181 -12.62 -6.61 -12.73
CA PHE A 181 -11.49 -5.79 -12.31
C PHE A 181 -10.73 -5.33 -13.55
N VAL A 182 -10.33 -4.06 -13.60
CA VAL A 182 -9.60 -3.49 -14.74
C VAL A 182 -8.44 -2.68 -14.21
N GLU A 183 -7.22 -3.13 -14.47
CA GLU A 183 -6.00 -2.42 -14.05
C GLU A 183 -5.58 -1.42 -15.11
N LYS A 184 -5.55 -0.14 -14.74
CA LYS A 184 -5.11 0.99 -15.58
C LYS A 184 -5.74 0.97 -16.96
N PRO A 185 -7.05 1.24 -17.05
CA PRO A 185 -7.79 1.28 -18.31
C PRO A 185 -7.32 2.48 -19.17
N ALA A 186 -7.62 2.44 -20.47
CA ALA A 186 -7.54 3.64 -21.31
C ALA A 186 -8.56 4.70 -20.82
N ALA A 187 -8.27 5.99 -21.03
CA ALA A 187 -9.09 7.08 -20.50
C ALA A 187 -10.60 6.96 -20.82
N PRO A 188 -11.04 6.64 -22.06
CA PRO A 188 -12.47 6.47 -22.34
C PRO A 188 -13.12 5.33 -21.56
N VAL A 189 -12.35 4.28 -21.24
CA VAL A 189 -12.84 3.15 -20.42
C VAL A 189 -12.90 3.55 -18.95
N ALA A 190 -11.99 4.41 -18.46
CA ALA A 190 -12.05 4.96 -17.11
C ALA A 190 -13.33 5.81 -16.92
N ASP A 191 -13.67 6.66 -17.89
CA ASP A 191 -14.92 7.44 -17.89
C ASP A 191 -16.14 6.53 -17.78
N GLU A 192 -16.23 5.51 -18.63
CA GLU A 192 -17.33 4.53 -18.64
C GLU A 192 -17.44 3.79 -17.28
N LEU A 193 -16.28 3.43 -16.66
CA LEU A 193 -16.27 2.73 -15.39
C LEU A 193 -16.77 3.61 -14.25
N VAL A 194 -16.46 4.91 -14.24
CA VAL A 194 -16.98 5.87 -13.25
C VAL A 194 -18.50 6.03 -13.41
N GLU A 195 -18.99 6.18 -14.64
CA GLU A 195 -20.44 6.23 -14.94
C GLU A 195 -21.18 4.98 -14.43
N LYS A 196 -20.55 3.81 -14.54
CA LYS A 196 -21.07 2.52 -14.02
C LYS A 196 -20.86 2.33 -12.53
N LYS A 197 -20.44 3.37 -11.79
CA LYS A 197 -20.21 3.33 -10.34
C LYS A 197 -19.18 2.26 -9.92
N ALA A 198 -18.17 2.03 -10.77
CA ALA A 198 -17.01 1.25 -10.37
C ALA A 198 -16.23 1.99 -9.26
N LEU A 199 -15.53 1.23 -8.43
CA LEU A 199 -14.70 1.76 -7.36
C LEU A 199 -13.23 1.77 -7.79
N TRP A 200 -12.45 2.71 -7.32
CA TRP A 200 -11.00 2.63 -7.43
C TRP A 200 -10.45 1.51 -6.55
N ASN A 201 -9.45 0.80 -7.05
CA ASN A 201 -8.67 -0.12 -6.25
C ASN A 201 -7.70 0.66 -5.36
N SER A 202 -7.94 0.65 -4.04
CA SER A 202 -7.05 1.29 -3.07
C SER A 202 -5.72 0.57 -2.87
N PHE A 203 -5.55 -0.59 -3.47
CA PHE A 203 -4.47 -1.54 -3.18
C PHE A 203 -4.42 -2.00 -1.71
N ILE A 204 -5.48 -1.75 -0.93
CA ILE A 204 -5.67 -2.35 0.39
C ILE A 204 -6.51 -3.61 0.20
N PHE A 205 -5.96 -4.75 0.59
CA PHE A 205 -6.62 -6.04 0.42
C PHE A 205 -6.22 -7.03 1.48
N GLY A 206 -7.02 -8.06 1.65
CA GLY A 206 -6.69 -9.16 2.56
C GLY A 206 -7.10 -10.50 1.99
N ALA A 207 -6.42 -11.54 2.43
CA ALA A 207 -6.70 -12.94 2.12
C ALA A 207 -6.16 -13.85 3.22
N THR A 208 -6.55 -15.13 3.22
CA THR A 208 -5.76 -16.14 3.93
C THR A 208 -4.45 -16.36 3.20
N GLY A 209 -3.36 -16.57 3.94
CA GLY A 209 -2.04 -16.82 3.34
C GLY A 209 -2.06 -18.00 2.36
N PRO A 210 -2.65 -19.16 2.73
CA PRO A 210 -2.79 -20.30 1.80
C PRO A 210 -3.56 -19.98 0.52
N ALA A 211 -4.69 -19.24 0.59
CA ALA A 211 -5.46 -18.86 -0.60
C ALA A 211 -4.67 -17.93 -1.52
N LEU A 212 -3.99 -16.93 -0.92
CA LEU A 212 -3.17 -16.01 -1.70
C LEU A 212 -1.99 -16.72 -2.35
N LEU A 213 -1.33 -17.63 -1.62
CA LEU A 213 -0.25 -18.46 -2.16
C LEU A 213 -0.73 -19.33 -3.34
N ALA A 214 -1.93 -19.92 -3.22
CA ALA A 214 -2.53 -20.71 -4.30
C ALA A 214 -2.77 -19.87 -5.57
N LEU A 215 -3.30 -18.63 -5.42
CA LEU A 215 -3.50 -17.72 -6.55
C LEU A 215 -2.17 -17.24 -7.17
N LEU A 216 -1.19 -16.93 -6.35
CA LEU A 216 0.16 -16.58 -6.81
C LEU A 216 0.80 -17.74 -7.58
N ARG A 217 0.63 -18.99 -7.11
CA ARG A 217 1.17 -20.19 -7.79
C ARG A 217 0.57 -20.38 -9.19
N LEU A 218 -0.72 -20.08 -9.38
CA LEU A 218 -1.34 -20.14 -10.70
C LEU A 218 -0.72 -19.17 -11.71
N GLN A 219 -0.19 -18.03 -11.25
CA GLN A 219 0.34 -16.98 -12.12
C GLN A 219 1.87 -16.96 -12.21
N LEU A 220 2.55 -17.28 -11.12
CA LEU A 220 4.02 -17.20 -11.05
C LEU A 220 4.69 -18.57 -11.25
N GLY A 221 3.92 -19.66 -11.25
CA GLY A 221 4.42 -21.00 -11.54
C GLY A 221 5.58 -21.41 -10.62
N THR A 222 6.71 -21.81 -11.23
CA THR A 222 7.90 -22.28 -10.50
C THR A 222 8.56 -21.23 -9.63
N ALA A 223 8.37 -19.93 -9.92
CA ALA A 223 8.96 -18.86 -9.13
C ALA A 223 8.50 -18.90 -7.65
N VAL A 224 7.33 -19.50 -7.36
CA VAL A 224 6.86 -19.72 -5.99
C VAL A 224 7.76 -20.71 -5.25
N ASP A 225 8.07 -21.84 -5.86
CA ASP A 225 8.90 -22.88 -5.25
C ASP A 225 10.37 -22.46 -5.20
N GLU A 226 10.84 -21.73 -6.22
CA GLU A 226 12.20 -21.16 -6.25
C GLU A 226 12.37 -20.13 -5.11
N MET A 227 11.38 -19.27 -4.86
CA MET A 227 11.43 -18.28 -3.77
C MET A 227 11.34 -18.95 -2.40
N ALA A 228 10.49 -19.96 -2.24
CA ALA A 228 10.43 -20.73 -1.00
C ALA A 228 11.77 -21.43 -0.70
N THR A 229 12.42 -22.00 -1.74
CA THR A 229 13.74 -22.61 -1.62
C THR A 229 14.81 -21.58 -1.26
N ALA A 230 14.83 -20.42 -1.91
CA ALA A 230 15.79 -19.36 -1.63
C ALA A 230 15.67 -18.83 -0.19
N LEU A 231 14.43 -18.63 0.30
CA LEU A 231 14.18 -18.24 1.69
C LEU A 231 14.66 -19.31 2.69
N ALA A 232 14.41 -20.59 2.40
CA ALA A 232 14.87 -21.67 3.25
C ALA A 232 16.41 -21.73 3.32
N ARG A 233 17.12 -21.47 2.21
CA ARG A 233 18.58 -21.37 2.19
C ARG A 233 19.09 -20.20 3.02
N GLU A 234 18.49 -19.00 2.90
CA GLU A 234 18.87 -17.84 3.72
C GLU A 234 18.76 -18.12 5.22
N VAL A 235 17.64 -18.75 5.63
CA VAL A 235 17.33 -18.96 7.05
C VAL A 235 18.08 -20.17 7.62
N ARG A 236 18.10 -21.31 6.89
CA ARG A 236 18.59 -22.59 7.43
C ARG A 236 20.07 -22.84 7.13
N GLU A 237 20.54 -22.35 5.99
CA GLU A 237 21.90 -22.56 5.51
C GLU A 237 22.79 -21.32 5.68
N ALA A 238 22.24 -20.24 6.22
CA ALA A 238 22.89 -18.94 6.36
C ALA A 238 23.52 -18.42 5.05
N ASP A 239 22.81 -18.64 3.93
CA ASP A 239 23.22 -18.19 2.60
C ASP A 239 22.55 -16.86 2.23
N PRO A 240 23.15 -15.71 2.54
CA PRO A 240 22.55 -14.39 2.34
C PRO A 240 22.46 -13.96 0.86
N ALA A 241 23.00 -14.76 -0.06
CA ALA A 241 22.97 -14.48 -1.50
C ALA A 241 21.79 -15.16 -2.21
N ALA A 242 21.22 -16.21 -1.64
CA ALA A 242 20.23 -17.07 -2.32
C ALA A 242 19.03 -16.29 -2.88
N LEU A 243 18.46 -15.41 -2.09
CA LEU A 243 17.32 -14.58 -2.53
C LEU A 243 17.74 -13.52 -3.56
N ALA A 244 18.92 -12.93 -3.41
CA ALA A 244 19.44 -11.94 -4.36
C ALA A 244 19.70 -12.56 -5.73
N GLU A 245 20.32 -13.74 -5.79
CA GLU A 245 20.55 -14.52 -7.02
C GLU A 245 19.23 -14.88 -7.72
N LEU A 246 18.20 -15.26 -6.96
CA LEU A 246 16.88 -15.50 -7.54
C LEU A 246 16.33 -14.22 -8.16
N TYR A 247 16.35 -13.09 -7.44
CA TYR A 247 15.81 -11.84 -7.92
C TYR A 247 16.49 -11.30 -9.19
N GLU A 248 17.74 -11.63 -9.45
CA GLU A 248 18.43 -11.24 -10.70
C GLU A 248 17.75 -11.78 -11.95
N ARG A 249 17.17 -12.98 -11.90
CA ARG A 249 16.55 -13.66 -13.05
C ARG A 249 15.02 -13.58 -13.09
N LEU A 250 14.35 -13.13 -12.01
CA LEU A 250 12.90 -13.00 -12.01
C LEU A 250 12.42 -11.90 -12.97
N PRO A 251 11.38 -12.15 -13.78
CA PRO A 251 10.73 -11.12 -14.57
C PRO A 251 9.97 -10.15 -13.65
N SER A 252 9.73 -8.94 -14.12
CA SER A 252 8.86 -8.01 -13.39
C SER A 252 7.39 -8.36 -13.61
N VAL A 253 6.63 -8.57 -12.50
CA VAL A 253 5.22 -8.96 -12.55
C VAL A 253 4.38 -8.04 -11.65
N ASP A 254 3.35 -7.43 -12.24
CA ASP A 254 2.38 -6.60 -11.53
C ASP A 254 1.29 -7.46 -10.89
N PHE A 255 1.07 -7.28 -9.59
CA PHE A 255 0.08 -8.06 -8.83
C PHE A 255 -1.36 -7.80 -9.26
N SER A 256 -1.73 -6.53 -9.46
CA SER A 256 -3.10 -6.19 -9.85
C SER A 256 -3.47 -6.76 -11.21
N ARG A 257 -2.58 -6.60 -12.19
CA ARG A 257 -2.82 -7.05 -13.57
C ARG A 257 -2.71 -8.55 -13.72
N SER A 258 -1.69 -9.15 -13.11
CA SER A 258 -1.35 -10.56 -13.36
C SER A 258 -2.05 -11.52 -12.40
N VAL A 259 -2.48 -11.04 -11.20
CA VAL A 259 -3.16 -11.89 -10.22
C VAL A 259 -4.61 -11.43 -10.01
N VAL A 260 -4.83 -10.20 -9.54
CA VAL A 260 -6.17 -9.75 -9.15
C VAL A 260 -7.12 -9.75 -10.35
N GLN A 261 -6.72 -9.17 -11.47
CA GLN A 261 -7.55 -9.05 -12.68
C GLN A 261 -7.91 -10.39 -13.31
N GLN A 262 -7.11 -11.44 -13.09
CA GLN A 262 -7.32 -12.76 -13.70
C GLN A 262 -8.38 -13.59 -12.98
N PHE A 263 -8.68 -13.27 -11.73
CA PHE A 263 -9.58 -14.08 -10.90
C PHE A 263 -10.76 -13.30 -10.29
N PRO A 264 -11.57 -12.56 -11.07
CA PRO A 264 -12.67 -11.73 -10.53
C PRO A 264 -13.67 -12.55 -9.70
N SER A 265 -13.88 -13.82 -10.01
CA SER A 265 -14.77 -14.72 -9.25
C SER A 265 -14.24 -15.06 -7.85
N ARG A 266 -12.94 -14.86 -7.60
CA ARG A 266 -12.30 -15.04 -6.29
C ARG A 266 -12.22 -13.73 -5.49
N LEU A 267 -12.74 -12.63 -6.04
CA LEU A 267 -12.67 -11.33 -5.41
C LEU A 267 -13.97 -10.96 -4.72
N ARG A 268 -13.83 -10.30 -3.58
CA ARG A 268 -14.87 -9.51 -2.93
C ARG A 268 -14.41 -8.08 -2.76
N VAL A 269 -15.33 -7.16 -2.60
CA VAL A 269 -15.00 -5.75 -2.32
C VAL A 269 -15.86 -5.22 -1.18
N ILE A 270 -15.20 -4.46 -0.29
CA ILE A 270 -15.82 -3.62 0.73
C ILE A 270 -15.67 -2.18 0.24
N THR A 271 -16.78 -1.45 0.16
CA THR A 271 -16.74 -0.03 -0.21
C THR A 271 -16.39 0.79 1.03
N ALA A 272 -15.26 1.47 1.00
CA ALA A 272 -14.91 2.40 2.09
C ALA A 272 -15.82 3.63 2.06
N PRO A 273 -16.19 4.19 3.22
CA PRO A 273 -16.82 5.49 3.28
C PRO A 273 -15.86 6.57 2.76
N ALA A 274 -16.39 7.75 2.44
CA ALA A 274 -15.55 8.88 2.04
C ALA A 274 -14.54 9.20 3.15
N CYS A 275 -13.27 8.97 2.86
CA CYS A 275 -12.17 9.14 3.81
C CYS A 275 -11.06 10.06 3.29
N GLY A 276 -11.27 10.71 2.13
CA GLY A 276 -10.25 11.55 1.50
C GLY A 276 -8.99 10.78 1.13
N TRP A 277 -9.15 9.52 0.71
CA TRP A 277 -8.06 8.68 0.22
C TRP A 277 -7.50 9.22 -1.10
N THR A 278 -6.18 9.15 -1.26
CA THR A 278 -5.50 9.40 -2.53
C THR A 278 -4.21 8.57 -2.62
N ASP A 279 -3.89 8.11 -3.81
CA ASP A 279 -2.62 7.42 -4.11
C ASP A 279 -1.44 8.38 -4.21
N LEU A 280 -1.66 9.72 -4.20
CA LEU A 280 -0.64 10.74 -4.45
C LEU A 280 0.16 10.45 -5.74
N GLY A 281 -0.50 9.97 -6.79
CA GLY A 281 0.15 9.48 -8.01
C GLY A 281 0.67 10.57 -8.92
N THR A 282 0.15 11.81 -8.80
CA THR A 282 0.50 12.95 -9.64
C THR A 282 0.80 14.20 -8.82
N PRO A 283 1.60 15.16 -9.36
CA PRO A 283 1.82 16.46 -8.72
C PRO A 283 0.54 17.21 -8.37
N ARG A 284 -0.49 17.13 -9.23
CA ARG A 284 -1.80 17.75 -8.99
C ARG A 284 -2.46 17.19 -7.74
N ARG A 285 -2.52 15.86 -7.60
CA ARG A 285 -3.11 15.21 -6.41
C ARG A 285 -2.36 15.54 -5.12
N VAL A 286 -1.02 15.66 -5.19
CA VAL A 286 -0.21 16.11 -4.06
C VAL A 286 -0.59 17.54 -3.66
N ALA A 287 -0.67 18.47 -4.61
CA ALA A 287 -1.02 19.86 -4.35
C ALA A 287 -2.43 20.01 -3.77
N GLU A 288 -3.41 19.30 -4.32
CA GLU A 288 -4.79 19.28 -3.81
C GLU A 288 -4.87 18.74 -2.37
N THR A 289 -4.10 17.67 -2.08
CA THR A 289 -4.04 17.10 -0.74
C THR A 289 -3.44 18.06 0.27
N VAL A 290 -2.33 18.71 -0.08
CA VAL A 290 -1.68 19.73 0.78
C VAL A 290 -2.63 20.91 1.01
N ARG A 291 -3.36 21.37 -0.02
CA ARG A 291 -4.37 22.44 0.14
C ARG A 291 -5.46 22.04 1.14
N ARG A 292 -6.04 20.84 1.01
CA ARG A 292 -7.06 20.33 1.96
C ARG A 292 -6.53 20.25 3.39
N LEU A 293 -5.26 19.84 3.57
CA LEU A 293 -4.62 19.82 4.90
C LEU A 293 -4.47 21.22 5.50
N ILE A 294 -4.12 22.23 4.69
CA ILE A 294 -4.00 23.62 5.14
C ILE A 294 -5.39 24.19 5.52
N GLU A 295 -6.41 23.92 4.71
CA GLU A 295 -7.79 24.39 4.96
C GLU A 295 -8.40 23.79 6.23
N GLN A 296 -8.00 22.59 6.62
CA GLN A 296 -8.46 21.91 7.85
C GLN A 296 -7.58 22.18 9.07
N ALA A 297 -6.43 22.80 8.88
CA ALA A 297 -5.60 23.20 10.01
C ALA A 297 -6.35 24.23 10.86
N PRO A 298 -6.44 24.05 12.19
CA PRO A 298 -7.07 25.05 13.05
C PRO A 298 -6.34 26.37 12.86
N THR A 299 -7.12 27.45 12.66
CA THR A 299 -6.59 28.83 12.49
C THR A 299 -5.57 29.11 13.61
N PRO A 300 -4.31 29.46 13.30
CA PRO A 300 -3.32 29.69 14.34
C PRO A 300 -3.78 30.87 15.22
N THR A 301 -3.98 30.61 16.49
CA THR A 301 -4.16 31.70 17.47
C THR A 301 -2.92 32.58 17.44
N PRO A 302 -3.00 33.91 17.38
CA PRO A 302 -1.89 34.83 17.12
C PRO A 302 -0.69 34.76 18.09
N ALA A 303 -0.80 34.01 19.18
CA ALA A 303 0.18 34.03 20.27
C ALA A 303 1.36 33.03 20.16
N ARG A 304 1.44 32.16 19.15
CA ARG A 304 2.52 31.18 19.04
C ARG A 304 3.06 30.94 17.61
N CYS A 305 3.13 31.96 16.79
CA CYS A 305 3.83 31.86 15.52
C CYS A 305 5.36 32.02 15.73
N ARG A 306 6.00 31.09 16.42
CA ARG A 306 7.43 30.81 16.18
C ARG A 306 7.46 29.74 15.10
N LEU A 307 7.58 30.17 13.85
CA LEU A 307 7.97 29.34 12.74
C LEU A 307 9.27 28.62 13.14
N ARG A 308 9.17 27.34 13.51
CA ARG A 308 10.37 26.50 13.54
C ARG A 308 10.84 26.39 12.10
N PRO A 309 12.14 26.63 11.81
CA PRO A 309 12.64 26.41 10.48
C PRO A 309 12.40 24.94 10.12
N TRP A 310 11.81 24.72 8.97
CA TRP A 310 11.48 23.44 8.39
C TRP A 310 12.75 22.63 8.17
N THR A 311 13.08 21.74 9.08
CA THR A 311 14.17 20.82 8.96
C THR A 311 13.65 19.48 8.45
N SER A 312 14.09 19.16 7.22
CA SER A 312 14.19 17.85 6.61
C SER A 312 12.88 17.06 6.39
N HIS A 313 12.57 16.89 5.17
CA HIS A 313 11.98 15.80 4.38
C HIS A 313 10.89 16.27 3.39
N GLY A 314 11.26 16.69 2.30
CA GLY A 314 11.01 16.41 0.91
C GLY A 314 9.66 16.56 0.23
N LEU A 315 8.54 17.09 0.64
CA LEU A 315 7.42 17.46 -0.24
C LEU A 315 7.02 18.95 -0.15
N ILE A 316 7.69 19.69 0.66
CA ILE A 316 7.31 21.04 1.14
C ILE A 316 7.63 22.16 0.14
N ASN A 317 8.47 21.93 -0.85
CA ASN A 317 8.82 22.99 -1.82
C ASN A 317 7.67 23.40 -2.75
N LEU A 318 6.64 22.54 -2.92
CA LEU A 318 5.49 22.88 -3.79
C LEU A 318 4.50 23.83 -3.12
N ALA A 319 4.18 23.67 -1.86
CA ALA A 319 3.28 24.57 -1.15
C ALA A 319 3.88 25.98 -1.03
N ALA A 320 5.21 26.09 -0.81
CA ALA A 320 5.90 27.36 -0.76
C ALA A 320 6.04 28.04 -2.14
N GLN A 321 6.18 27.26 -3.23
CA GLN A 321 6.23 27.82 -4.59
C GLN A 321 4.84 28.26 -5.09
N HIS A 322 3.78 27.51 -4.83
CA HIS A 322 2.42 27.92 -5.19
C HIS A 322 1.90 29.09 -4.33
N ALA A 323 2.20 29.14 -3.05
CA ALA A 323 1.86 30.30 -2.23
C ALA A 323 2.56 31.60 -2.68
N ARG A 324 3.78 31.51 -3.23
CA ARG A 324 4.49 32.66 -3.82
C ARG A 324 3.93 33.07 -5.18
N LEU A 325 3.37 32.16 -5.95
CA LEU A 325 2.75 32.46 -7.25
C LEU A 325 1.33 33.00 -7.11
N SER A 326 0.59 32.64 -6.06
CA SER A 326 -0.74 33.22 -5.74
C SER A 326 -0.69 34.61 -5.09
N LEU A 327 0.45 35.05 -4.60
CA LEU A 327 0.62 36.39 -4.03
C LEU A 327 1.24 37.39 -5.01
N ALA A 328 1.57 36.95 -6.23
CA ALA A 328 2.17 37.77 -7.29
C ALA A 328 1.27 37.96 -8.52
N GLY A 329 -0.05 37.60 -8.40
CA GLY A 329 -1.05 37.82 -9.44
C GLY A 329 -2.22 38.68 -8.98
#